data_7e4b53fc568c2135c16eea0251d2c5a1
#
_entry.id   7e4b53fc568c2135c16eea0251d2c5a1
#
_cell.length_a   1.000
_cell.length_b   1.000
_cell.length_c   1.000
_cell.angle_alpha   90.00
_cell.angle_beta   90.00
_cell.angle_gamma   90.00
#
_symmetry.space_group_name_H-M   'P 1'
#
loop_
_entity.id
_entity.type
_entity.pdbx_description
1 polymer ?
#
loop_
_entity_poly.entity_id
_entity_poly.type
_entity_poly.pdbx_seq_one_letter_code
_entity_poly.pdbx_strand_id
1 'polypeptide(L)' 'MTTVTYSVPNISCGHCVHTITTELKELVGIEEVKASLDSKQVVVRFEAPATSDAIETLLTEINYPVAK' A
#
# COMPACT_ATOMS: atom_id res chain seq x y z
N MET A 1 -2.42 2.62 -16.55
CA MET A 1 -2.39 2.20 -15.14
C MET A 1 -1.08 1.55 -14.80
N THR A 2 -0.62 1.77 -13.60
CA THR A 2 0.64 1.20 -13.13
C THR A 2 0.35 0.28 -11.95
N THR A 3 0.99 -0.88 -11.94
CA THR A 3 0.87 -1.82 -10.83
C THR A 3 2.23 -1.96 -10.17
N VAL A 4 2.28 -1.77 -8.87
CA VAL A 4 3.52 -1.92 -8.10
C VAL A 4 3.29 -2.86 -6.93
N THR A 5 4.35 -3.56 -6.55
CA THR A 5 4.32 -4.45 -5.39
C THR A 5 5.35 -3.96 -4.39
N TYR A 6 4.90 -3.77 -3.16
CA TYR A 6 5.78 -3.34 -2.07
C TYR A 6 5.86 -4.45 -1.02
N SER A 7 7.02 -4.59 -0.44
CA SER A 7 7.22 -5.47 0.69
C SER A 7 7.05 -4.66 1.97
N VAL A 8 6.13 -5.08 2.83
CA VAL A 8 5.83 -4.35 4.07
C VAL A 8 5.93 -5.34 5.23
N PRO A 9 7.12 -5.52 5.79
CA PRO A 9 7.33 -6.53 6.83
C PRO A 9 6.56 -6.30 8.12
N ASN A 10 6.05 -5.09 8.33
CA ASN A 10 5.25 -4.79 9.52
C ASN A 10 3.84 -5.36 9.48
N ILE A 11 3.41 -5.88 8.36
CA ILE A 11 2.10 -6.54 8.28
C ILE A 11 2.14 -7.79 9.13
N SER A 12 1.32 -7.83 10.19
CA SER A 12 1.32 -8.95 11.12
C SER A 12 -0.06 -9.53 11.40
N CYS A 13 -1.11 -8.87 10.93
CA CYS A 13 -2.49 -9.37 11.15
C CYS A 13 -3.44 -8.76 10.12
N GLY A 14 -4.66 -9.31 10.07
CA GLY A 14 -5.66 -8.82 9.13
C GLY A 14 -6.05 -7.36 9.33
N HIS A 15 -5.92 -6.87 10.54
CA HIS A 15 -6.20 -5.46 10.83
C HIS A 15 -5.22 -4.55 10.10
N CYS A 16 -3.97 -4.94 10.04
CA CYS A 16 -2.94 -4.20 9.30
C CYS A 16 -3.30 -4.11 7.82
N VAL A 17 -3.73 -5.22 7.25
CA VAL A 17 -4.16 -5.27 5.85
C VAL A 17 -5.30 -4.29 5.62
N HIS A 18 -6.28 -4.29 6.51
CA HIS A 18 -7.43 -3.40 6.40
C HIS A 18 -7.01 -1.93 6.47
N THR A 19 -6.14 -1.59 7.40
CA THR A 19 -5.65 -0.23 7.57
C THR A 19 -4.93 0.26 6.31
N ILE A 20 -4.01 -0.55 5.79
CA ILE A 20 -3.27 -0.19 4.58
C ILE A 20 -4.21 0.02 3.42
N THR A 21 -5.15 -0.90 3.21
CA THR A 21 -6.10 -0.81 2.11
C THR A 21 -6.94 0.46 2.21
N THR A 22 -7.47 0.72 3.39
CA THR A 22 -8.33 1.89 3.62
C THR A 22 -7.58 3.20 3.38
N GLU A 23 -6.38 3.30 3.94
CA GLU A 23 -5.60 4.53 3.81
C GLU A 23 -5.17 4.78 2.37
N LEU A 24 -4.72 3.74 1.67
CA LEU A 24 -4.28 3.90 0.29
C LEU A 24 -5.44 4.25 -0.64
N LYS A 25 -6.62 3.71 -0.39
CA LYS A 25 -7.79 4.01 -1.23
C LYS A 25 -8.24 5.45 -1.13
N GLU A 26 -7.83 6.16 -0.11
CA GLU A 26 -8.15 7.58 0.05
C GLU A 26 -7.34 8.46 -0.89
N LEU A 27 -6.25 7.95 -1.44
CA LEU A 27 -5.44 8.71 -2.40
C LEU A 27 -6.15 8.78 -3.75
N VAL A 28 -6.14 9.97 -4.34
CA VAL A 28 -6.70 10.17 -5.67
C VAL A 28 -5.85 9.42 -6.69
N GLY A 29 -6.49 8.66 -7.56
CA GLY A 29 -5.80 7.90 -8.60
C GLY A 29 -5.54 6.44 -8.25
N ILE A 30 -5.85 6.02 -7.04
CA ILE A 30 -5.72 4.61 -6.66
C ILE A 30 -6.90 3.81 -7.20
N GLU A 31 -6.60 2.81 -8.00
CA GLU A 31 -7.62 1.95 -8.60
C GLU A 31 -7.90 0.72 -7.75
N GLU A 32 -6.84 0.07 -7.26
CA GLU A 32 -6.98 -1.15 -6.49
C GLU A 32 -5.81 -1.30 -5.54
N VAL A 33 -6.10 -1.85 -4.37
CA VAL A 33 -5.08 -2.15 -3.37
C VAL A 33 -5.32 -3.57 -2.88
N LYS A 34 -4.29 -4.39 -2.92
CA LYS A 34 -4.32 -5.74 -2.36
C LYS A 34 -3.15 -5.92 -1.41
N ALA A 35 -3.46 -6.15 -0.15
CA ALA A 35 -2.43 -6.43 0.85
C ALA A 35 -2.52 -7.91 1.20
N SER A 36 -1.37 -8.56 1.26
CA SER A 36 -1.28 -9.98 1.58
C SER A 36 -0.59 -10.17 2.91
N LEU A 37 -1.28 -10.84 3.84
CA LEU A 37 -0.72 -11.15 5.14
C LEU A 37 0.35 -12.24 5.04
N ASP A 38 0.12 -13.22 4.18
CA ASP A 38 1.02 -14.37 4.03
C ASP A 38 2.39 -13.96 3.51
N SER A 39 2.42 -13.13 2.49
CA SER A 39 3.67 -12.70 1.87
C SER A 39 4.16 -11.36 2.40
N LYS A 40 3.34 -10.68 3.19
CA LYS A 40 3.63 -9.36 3.74
C LYS A 40 3.92 -8.35 2.62
N GLN A 41 3.13 -8.43 1.58
CA GLN A 41 3.27 -7.58 0.40
C GLN A 41 1.99 -6.82 0.13
N VAL A 42 2.15 -5.64 -0.47
CA VAL A 42 1.02 -4.82 -0.89
C VAL A 42 1.15 -4.58 -2.38
N VAL A 43 0.11 -4.92 -3.12
CA VAL A 43 0.04 -4.66 -4.56
C VAL A 43 -0.92 -3.51 -4.77
N VAL A 44 -0.46 -2.47 -5.44
CA VAL A 44 -1.26 -1.27 -5.69
C VAL A 44 -1.34 -1.01 -7.17
N ARG A 45 -2.56 -0.84 -7.66
CA ARG A 45 -2.81 -0.39 -9.02
C ARG A 45 -3.26 1.06 -8.98
N PHE A 46 -2.60 1.91 -9.69
CA PHE A 46 -2.89 3.35 -9.66
C PHE A 46 -2.61 4.01 -11.01
N GLU A 47 -3.11 5.23 -11.15
CA GLU A 47 -2.83 6.06 -12.31
C GLU A 47 -2.67 7.50 -11.85
N ALA A 48 -2.24 8.39 -12.76
CA ALA A 48 -2.09 9.80 -12.41
C ALA A 48 -3.40 10.37 -11.83
N PRO A 49 -3.39 11.23 -10.82
CA PRO A 49 -2.20 11.89 -10.26
C PRO A 49 -1.47 11.11 -9.16
N ALA A 50 -1.87 9.88 -8.86
CA ALA A 50 -1.18 9.08 -7.85
C ALA A 50 0.23 8.72 -8.31
N THR A 51 1.16 8.64 -7.36
CA THR A 51 2.54 8.28 -7.65
C THR A 51 3.02 7.24 -6.64
N SER A 52 4.05 6.48 -7.00
CA SER A 52 4.63 5.52 -6.08
C SER A 52 5.23 6.21 -4.86
N ASP A 53 5.80 7.40 -5.03
CA ASP A 53 6.34 8.16 -3.91
C ASP A 53 5.26 8.51 -2.89
N ALA A 54 4.09 8.94 -3.36
CA ALA A 54 2.97 9.25 -2.47
C ALA A 54 2.52 8.03 -1.70
N ILE A 55 2.47 6.87 -2.36
CA ILE A 55 2.09 5.61 -1.74
C ILE A 55 3.09 5.23 -0.65
N GLU A 56 4.39 5.29 -0.96
CA GLU A 56 5.43 4.95 0.00
C GLU A 56 5.42 5.89 1.19
N THR A 57 5.23 7.18 0.95
CA THR A 57 5.16 8.17 2.01
C THR A 57 4.00 7.89 2.94
N LEU A 58 2.83 7.60 2.39
CA LEU A 58 1.66 7.28 3.18
C LEU A 58 1.87 6.03 4.02
N LEU A 59 2.44 4.97 3.43
CA LEU A 59 2.73 3.75 4.16
C LEU A 59 3.67 4.01 5.33
N THR A 60 4.65 4.85 5.14
CA THR A 60 5.56 5.24 6.22
C THR A 60 4.83 5.99 7.33
N GLU A 61 3.92 6.89 6.96
CA GLU A 61 3.18 7.68 7.93
C GLU A 61 2.25 6.84 8.81
N ILE A 62 1.74 5.75 8.28
CA ILE A 62 0.86 4.87 9.04
C ILE A 62 1.61 3.72 9.72
N ASN A 63 2.92 3.84 9.82
CA ASN A 63 3.79 2.87 10.48
C ASN A 63 3.94 1.53 9.76
N TYR A 64 3.79 1.56 8.45
CA TYR A 64 4.00 0.37 7.61
C TYR A 64 5.01 0.69 6.51
N PRO A 65 6.25 1.02 6.89
CA PRO A 65 7.25 1.42 5.89
C PRO A 65 7.57 0.29 4.92
N VAL A 66 7.79 0.69 3.68
CA VAL A 66 8.13 -0.24 2.62
C VAL A 66 9.58 -0.70 2.82
N ALA A 67 9.80 -2.01 2.73
CA ALA A 67 11.15 -2.56 2.72
C ALA A 67 11.69 -2.48 1.29
N LYS A 68 12.85 -1.91 1.15
CA LYS A 68 13.49 -1.77 -0.16
C LYS A 68 14.71 -2.65 -0.28
#